data_a24fa31c795bc07c00227384d203b78a
#
_entry.id   a24fa31c795bc07c00227384d203b78a
#
_cell.length_a   1.000
_cell.length_b   1.000
_cell.length_c   1.000
_cell.angle_alpha   90.00
_cell.angle_beta   90.00
_cell.angle_gamma   90.00
#
_symmetry.space_group_name_H-M   'P 1'
#
loop_
_entity.id
_entity.type
_entity.pdbx_description
1 polymer ?
#
loop_
_entity_poly.entity_id
_entity_poly.type
_entity_poly.pdbx_seq_one_letter_code
_entity_poly.pdbx_strand_id
1 'polypeptide(L)'
;EKALDALSEDVGGFEGNAQTLRLLARLEQKKLFADGSSAGLNLTRAALDAACKYPWTREDAPLRPDGTRSRKFGVYEDDLPVFRWFRAGVPGTRTSMEAQVMDLADDISYSVHDVEDGVVNAVFQLKWLAIPEHRERVVETTRQWYLPHTDPAEVDAALARLEATDVWVSEMDGSRRALAAMKDMTSQLIGRFCSAAFDATRQVFGNEPLTRHGADVVVPEETETEIAVMKGIAAAYVMTAEQRQPLYARQREVLAELVALLEATGDRYLEPMFAFDWAQAPDDAARRRVVIDQIASLTDSTAVEWHHTLVQGAEFRRVWI
;
A
#
# COMPACT_ATOMS: atom_id res chain seq x y z
N GLU A 1 -1.95 2.22 9.41
CA GLU A 1 -3.01 1.28 9.04
C GLU A 1 -3.42 0.40 10.24
N LYS A 2 -2.53 -0.45 10.82
CA LYS A 2 -2.87 -1.36 11.94
C LYS A 2 -3.43 -0.64 13.17
N ALA A 3 -2.97 0.57 13.47
CA ALA A 3 -3.48 1.35 14.60
C ALA A 3 -4.93 1.81 14.36
N LEU A 4 -5.20 2.34 13.17
CA LEU A 4 -6.55 2.75 12.80
C LEU A 4 -7.50 1.55 12.68
N ASP A 5 -7.04 0.40 12.17
CA ASP A 5 -7.83 -0.84 12.12
C ASP A 5 -8.27 -1.26 13.53
N ALA A 6 -7.35 -1.28 14.50
CA ALA A 6 -7.67 -1.61 15.89
C ALA A 6 -8.61 -0.58 16.56
N LEU A 7 -8.47 0.71 16.23
CA LEU A 7 -9.30 1.80 16.77
C LEU A 7 -10.69 1.88 16.14
N SER A 8 -10.94 1.16 15.05
CA SER A 8 -12.21 1.19 14.31
C SER A 8 -12.82 -0.20 14.06
N GLU A 9 -12.38 -1.20 14.84
CA GLU A 9 -12.82 -2.60 14.66
C GLU A 9 -14.34 -2.75 14.74
N ASP A 10 -14.97 -2.04 15.66
CA ASP A 10 -16.41 -2.01 15.91
C ASP A 10 -17.22 -1.33 14.80
N VAL A 11 -16.57 -0.56 13.91
CA VAL A 11 -17.20 0.12 12.77
C VAL A 11 -16.67 -0.40 11.42
N GLY A 12 -16.21 -1.64 11.38
CA GLY A 12 -15.76 -2.33 10.15
C GLY A 12 -14.25 -2.23 9.89
N GLY A 13 -13.47 -1.70 10.83
CA GLY A 13 -12.01 -1.64 10.77
C GLY A 13 -11.48 -0.59 9.79
N PHE A 14 -10.17 -0.67 9.51
CA PHE A 14 -9.48 0.19 8.55
C PHE A 14 -8.55 -0.61 7.65
N GLU A 15 -8.66 -0.39 6.35
CA GLU A 15 -7.76 -0.95 5.35
C GLU A 15 -7.49 0.09 4.25
N GLY A 16 -6.20 0.27 3.89
CA GLY A 16 -5.78 1.34 2.98
C GLY A 16 -6.43 1.27 1.60
N ASN A 17 -6.70 0.08 1.07
CA ASN A 17 -7.36 -0.07 -0.24
C ASN A 17 -8.86 0.27 -0.18
N ALA A 18 -9.54 -0.08 0.91
CA ALA A 18 -10.92 0.35 1.13
C ALA A 18 -10.98 1.88 1.34
N GLN A 19 -10.02 2.45 2.06
CA GLN A 19 -9.90 3.90 2.21
C GLN A 19 -9.60 4.60 0.88
N THR A 20 -8.80 3.99 0.01
CA THR A 20 -8.57 4.50 -1.35
C THR A 20 -9.86 4.56 -2.15
N LEU A 21 -10.67 3.50 -2.15
CA LEU A 21 -11.98 3.55 -2.82
C LEU A 21 -12.87 4.64 -2.24
N ARG A 22 -12.93 4.76 -0.91
CA ARG A 22 -13.69 5.78 -0.21
C ARG A 22 -13.23 7.18 -0.55
N LEU A 23 -11.92 7.41 -0.62
CA LEU A 23 -11.34 8.67 -1.07
C LEU A 23 -11.81 9.00 -2.50
N LEU A 24 -11.64 8.08 -3.44
CA LEU A 24 -11.96 8.27 -4.86
C LEU A 24 -13.47 8.46 -5.12
N ALA A 25 -14.32 7.79 -4.34
CA ALA A 25 -15.76 7.74 -4.58
C ALA A 25 -16.57 8.70 -3.70
N ARG A 26 -15.98 9.24 -2.60
CA ARG A 26 -16.72 10.02 -1.60
C ARG A 26 -15.96 11.22 -1.06
N LEU A 27 -14.73 11.03 -0.51
CA LEU A 27 -14.05 12.05 0.28
C LEU A 27 -13.41 13.15 -0.58
N GLU A 28 -12.93 12.84 -1.78
CA GLU A 28 -12.46 13.85 -2.74
C GLU A 28 -13.64 14.55 -3.41
N GLN A 29 -13.96 15.76 -2.95
CA GLN A 29 -15.18 16.49 -3.35
C GLN A 29 -15.03 17.25 -4.66
N LYS A 30 -14.82 16.55 -5.75
CA LYS A 30 -14.72 17.18 -7.07
C LYS A 30 -16.10 17.41 -7.72
N LYS A 31 -17.07 16.55 -7.43
CA LYS A 31 -18.41 16.60 -8.03
C LYS A 31 -19.46 16.17 -7.00
N LEU A 32 -20.63 16.81 -7.07
CA LEU A 32 -21.81 16.42 -6.30
C LEU A 32 -22.86 15.82 -7.24
N PHE A 33 -23.63 14.87 -6.71
CA PHE A 33 -24.87 14.42 -7.32
C PHE A 33 -25.99 15.47 -7.16
N ALA A 34 -27.13 15.27 -7.85
CA ALA A 34 -28.24 16.20 -7.80
C ALA A 34 -28.89 16.34 -6.41
N ASP A 35 -28.76 15.33 -5.56
CA ASP A 35 -29.22 15.32 -4.17
C ASP A 35 -28.23 15.97 -3.18
N GLY A 36 -27.09 16.48 -3.67
CA GLY A 36 -26.07 17.12 -2.87
C GLY A 36 -25.02 16.15 -2.29
N SER A 37 -25.18 14.84 -2.43
CA SER A 37 -24.19 13.87 -2.00
C SER A 37 -22.93 13.91 -2.87
N SER A 38 -21.78 13.54 -2.31
CA SER A 38 -20.51 13.54 -3.03
C SER A 38 -20.45 12.40 -4.06
N ALA A 39 -19.98 12.72 -5.27
CA ALA A 39 -19.58 11.75 -6.29
C ALA A 39 -18.06 11.51 -6.30
N GLY A 40 -17.35 11.98 -5.29
CA GLY A 40 -15.90 11.92 -5.21
C GLY A 40 -15.24 12.60 -6.40
N LEU A 41 -14.23 11.96 -6.96
CA LEU A 41 -13.58 12.39 -8.22
C LEU A 41 -14.47 12.21 -9.47
N ASN A 42 -15.67 11.65 -9.34
CA ASN A 42 -16.57 11.33 -10.45
C ASN A 42 -15.91 10.47 -11.53
N LEU A 43 -15.23 9.42 -11.10
CA LEU A 43 -14.52 8.50 -11.98
C LEU A 43 -15.48 7.59 -12.74
N THR A 44 -15.02 7.10 -13.88
CA THR A 44 -15.75 6.07 -14.63
C THR A 44 -15.74 4.74 -13.89
N ARG A 45 -16.68 3.85 -14.21
CA ARG A 45 -16.70 2.47 -13.71
C ARG A 45 -15.37 1.74 -13.93
N ALA A 46 -14.79 1.93 -15.12
CA ALA A 46 -13.52 1.29 -15.45
C ALA A 46 -12.37 1.82 -14.58
N ALA A 47 -12.32 3.14 -14.30
CA ALA A 47 -11.27 3.72 -13.47
C ALA A 47 -11.39 3.30 -11.99
N LEU A 48 -12.61 3.22 -11.44
CA LEU A 48 -12.81 2.72 -10.08
C LEU A 48 -12.44 1.23 -9.94
N ASP A 49 -12.80 0.42 -10.95
CA ASP A 49 -12.46 -0.99 -10.96
C ASP A 49 -10.94 -1.21 -11.14
N ALA A 50 -10.27 -0.36 -11.92
CA ALA A 50 -8.82 -0.35 -12.09
C ALA A 50 -8.06 -0.02 -10.78
N ALA A 51 -8.66 0.79 -9.90
CA ALA A 51 -8.11 1.12 -8.59
C ALA A 51 -8.43 0.08 -7.50
N CYS A 52 -9.27 -0.93 -7.80
CA CYS A 52 -9.76 -1.88 -6.82
C CYS A 52 -8.90 -3.17 -6.80
N LYS A 53 -7.88 -3.18 -5.95
CA LYS A 53 -6.95 -4.31 -5.77
C LYS A 53 -7.61 -5.51 -5.07
N TYR A 54 -8.51 -5.27 -4.12
CA TYR A 54 -9.20 -6.28 -3.31
C TYR A 54 -10.71 -6.14 -3.43
N PRO A 55 -11.35 -6.73 -4.45
CA PRO A 55 -12.76 -6.51 -4.76
C PRO A 55 -13.72 -7.31 -3.85
N TRP A 56 -13.61 -7.12 -2.54
CA TRP A 56 -14.42 -7.73 -1.50
C TRP A 56 -14.49 -6.88 -0.23
N THR A 57 -15.50 -7.12 0.58
CA THR A 57 -15.64 -6.55 1.93
C THR A 57 -14.71 -7.26 2.92
N ARG A 58 -14.59 -6.74 4.13
CA ARG A 58 -13.87 -7.42 5.22
C ARG A 58 -14.43 -8.81 5.50
N GLU A 59 -15.77 -8.96 5.44
CA GLU A 59 -16.46 -10.24 5.72
C GLU A 59 -16.31 -11.24 4.58
N ASP A 60 -16.26 -10.78 3.34
CA ASP A 60 -16.10 -11.61 2.16
C ASP A 60 -14.65 -11.88 1.77
N ALA A 61 -13.69 -11.32 2.50
CA ALA A 61 -12.27 -11.50 2.22
C ALA A 61 -11.88 -13.00 2.23
N PRO A 62 -11.04 -13.46 1.30
CA PRO A 62 -10.71 -14.88 1.14
C PRO A 62 -9.98 -15.43 2.38
N LEU A 63 -10.16 -16.73 2.63
CA LEU A 63 -9.42 -17.44 3.65
C LEU A 63 -7.98 -17.69 3.18
N ARG A 64 -7.03 -17.51 4.08
CA ARG A 64 -5.63 -17.88 3.91
C ARG A 64 -5.45 -19.39 4.10
N PRO A 65 -4.30 -19.96 3.70
CA PRO A 65 -3.99 -21.38 3.91
C PRO A 65 -4.07 -21.84 5.37
N ASP A 66 -3.82 -20.94 6.32
CA ASP A 66 -3.93 -21.20 7.77
C ASP A 66 -5.37 -21.13 8.30
N GLY A 67 -6.36 -20.94 7.43
CA GLY A 67 -7.78 -20.83 7.78
C GLY A 67 -8.19 -19.45 8.31
N THR A 68 -7.26 -18.51 8.48
CA THR A 68 -7.58 -17.13 8.89
C THR A 68 -8.08 -16.33 7.68
N ARG A 69 -8.95 -15.35 7.94
CA ARG A 69 -9.43 -14.45 6.89
C ARG A 69 -8.36 -13.43 6.52
N SER A 70 -8.24 -13.10 5.24
CA SER A 70 -7.38 -11.99 4.80
C SER A 70 -7.80 -10.70 5.49
N ARG A 71 -6.81 -9.92 5.95
CA ARG A 71 -7.06 -8.58 6.48
C ARG A 71 -7.19 -7.52 5.39
N LYS A 72 -6.86 -7.88 4.14
CA LYS A 72 -6.96 -7.00 2.98
C LYS A 72 -8.37 -7.06 2.40
N PHE A 73 -8.98 -5.89 2.24
CA PHE A 73 -10.28 -5.70 1.59
C PHE A 73 -10.33 -4.34 0.91
N GLY A 74 -11.22 -4.16 -0.06
CA GLY A 74 -11.22 -2.95 -0.90
C GLY A 74 -12.50 -2.13 -0.81
N VAL A 75 -13.44 -2.47 0.09
CA VAL A 75 -14.67 -1.72 0.23
C VAL A 75 -15.24 -1.81 1.65
N TYR A 76 -15.65 -0.67 2.20
CA TYR A 76 -16.46 -0.61 3.42
C TYR A 76 -17.94 -0.84 3.12
N GLU A 77 -18.73 -1.25 4.13
CA GLU A 77 -20.15 -1.55 3.98
C GLU A 77 -20.95 -0.35 3.43
N ASP A 78 -20.67 0.86 3.91
CA ASP A 78 -21.36 2.08 3.48
C ASP A 78 -20.93 2.57 2.07
N ASP A 79 -19.89 1.99 1.48
CA ASP A 79 -19.47 2.23 0.09
C ASP A 79 -19.90 1.12 -0.89
N LEU A 80 -20.61 0.09 -0.40
CA LEU A 80 -21.14 -1.00 -1.22
C LEU A 80 -22.01 -0.55 -2.40
N PRO A 81 -22.85 0.49 -2.31
CA PRO A 81 -23.64 0.94 -3.46
C PRO A 81 -22.78 1.31 -4.67
N VAL A 82 -21.69 2.08 -4.49
CA VAL A 82 -20.79 2.46 -5.57
C VAL A 82 -19.95 1.26 -6.02
N PHE A 83 -19.53 0.40 -5.09
CA PHE A 83 -18.81 -0.83 -5.39
C PHE A 83 -19.63 -1.75 -6.30
N ARG A 84 -20.89 -2.04 -5.93
CA ARG A 84 -21.81 -2.88 -6.73
C ARG A 84 -22.07 -2.27 -8.10
N TRP A 85 -22.14 -0.95 -8.20
CA TRP A 85 -22.33 -0.26 -9.46
C TRP A 85 -21.14 -0.46 -10.41
N PHE A 86 -19.91 -0.23 -9.99
CA PHE A 86 -18.79 -0.38 -10.90
C PHE A 86 -18.41 -1.85 -11.15
N ARG A 87 -18.76 -2.75 -10.23
CA ARG A 87 -18.57 -4.20 -10.37
C ARG A 87 -19.71 -4.91 -11.13
N ALA A 88 -20.78 -4.21 -11.49
CA ALA A 88 -21.93 -4.82 -12.14
C ALA A 88 -21.52 -5.55 -13.44
N GLY A 89 -21.84 -6.87 -13.51
CA GLY A 89 -21.48 -7.75 -14.63
C GLY A 89 -20.09 -8.39 -14.54
N VAL A 90 -19.35 -8.13 -13.45
CA VAL A 90 -18.07 -8.81 -13.20
C VAL A 90 -18.29 -10.01 -12.28
N PRO A 91 -17.90 -11.23 -12.67
CA PRO A 91 -18.11 -12.42 -11.84
C PRO A 91 -17.13 -12.45 -10.66
N GLY A 92 -17.68 -12.70 -9.47
CA GLY A 92 -16.91 -12.97 -8.25
C GLY A 92 -15.90 -11.88 -7.87
N THR A 93 -14.75 -12.33 -7.44
CA THR A 93 -13.65 -11.49 -6.93
C THR A 93 -12.54 -11.25 -7.94
N ARG A 94 -12.78 -11.47 -9.24
CA ARG A 94 -11.77 -11.27 -10.29
C ARG A 94 -11.41 -9.80 -10.38
N THR A 95 -10.12 -9.49 -10.30
CA THR A 95 -9.58 -8.14 -10.50
C THR A 95 -9.49 -7.80 -11.99
N SER A 96 -9.59 -6.53 -12.34
CA SER A 96 -9.33 -6.09 -13.71
C SER A 96 -7.84 -6.19 -14.03
N MET A 97 -7.50 -6.31 -15.30
CA MET A 97 -6.10 -6.33 -15.75
C MET A 97 -5.36 -5.05 -15.30
N GLU A 98 -6.03 -3.92 -15.37
CA GLU A 98 -5.47 -2.63 -14.94
C GLU A 98 -5.14 -2.63 -13.44
N ALA A 99 -5.99 -3.25 -12.60
CA ALA A 99 -5.71 -3.40 -11.16
C ALA A 99 -4.54 -4.37 -10.91
N GLN A 100 -4.41 -5.41 -11.71
CA GLN A 100 -3.26 -6.33 -11.66
C GLN A 100 -1.96 -5.63 -12.08
N VAL A 101 -2.00 -4.78 -13.12
CA VAL A 101 -0.84 -3.95 -13.52
C VAL A 101 -0.47 -2.98 -12.41
N MET A 102 -1.44 -2.34 -11.77
CA MET A 102 -1.20 -1.44 -10.63
C MET A 102 -0.53 -2.20 -9.47
N ASP A 103 -1.02 -3.39 -9.13
CA ASP A 103 -0.47 -4.23 -8.06
C ASP A 103 0.97 -4.65 -8.35
N LEU A 104 1.23 -5.13 -9.56
CA LEU A 104 2.58 -5.50 -9.99
C LEU A 104 3.53 -4.30 -10.02
N ALA A 105 3.07 -3.13 -10.50
CA ALA A 105 3.87 -1.91 -10.54
C ALA A 105 4.23 -1.43 -9.13
N ASP A 106 3.30 -1.51 -8.18
CA ASP A 106 3.52 -1.23 -6.77
C ASP A 106 4.59 -2.17 -6.19
N ASP A 107 4.43 -3.47 -6.40
CA ASP A 107 5.36 -4.51 -5.96
C ASP A 107 6.79 -4.31 -6.51
N ILE A 108 6.92 -4.05 -7.81
CA ILE A 108 8.21 -3.78 -8.45
C ILE A 108 8.83 -2.51 -7.89
N SER A 109 8.06 -1.41 -7.86
CA SER A 109 8.57 -0.10 -7.45
C SER A 109 9.06 -0.13 -6.00
N TYR A 110 8.23 -0.61 -5.07
CA TYR A 110 8.63 -0.70 -3.66
C TYR A 110 9.82 -1.62 -3.46
N SER A 111 9.84 -2.80 -4.08
CA SER A 111 10.95 -3.74 -3.90
C SER A 111 12.30 -3.14 -4.30
N VAL A 112 12.36 -2.43 -5.41
CA VAL A 112 13.61 -1.85 -5.93
C VAL A 112 13.99 -0.56 -5.18
N HIS A 113 13.01 0.33 -4.93
CA HIS A 113 13.28 1.59 -4.23
C HIS A 113 13.63 1.40 -2.75
N ASP A 114 13.00 0.43 -2.05
CA ASP A 114 13.36 0.15 -0.66
C ASP A 114 14.80 -0.35 -0.54
N VAL A 115 15.29 -1.14 -1.51
CA VAL A 115 16.70 -1.55 -1.56
C VAL A 115 17.59 -0.36 -1.86
N GLU A 116 17.27 0.48 -2.85
CA GLU A 116 17.98 1.71 -3.17
C GLU A 116 18.09 2.60 -1.94
N ASP A 117 16.98 2.91 -1.30
CA ASP A 117 16.93 3.78 -0.12
C ASP A 117 17.72 3.20 1.05
N GLY A 118 17.65 1.89 1.28
CA GLY A 118 18.43 1.22 2.31
C GLY A 118 19.93 1.34 2.09
N VAL A 119 20.38 1.20 0.85
CA VAL A 119 21.81 1.32 0.47
C VAL A 119 22.27 2.78 0.52
N VAL A 120 21.51 3.70 -0.05
CA VAL A 120 21.84 5.15 -0.08
C VAL A 120 21.89 5.74 1.33
N ASN A 121 20.99 5.32 2.22
CA ASN A 121 20.96 5.75 3.62
C ASN A 121 21.92 4.95 4.52
N ALA A 122 22.82 4.13 3.94
CA ALA A 122 23.82 3.34 4.65
C ALA A 122 23.25 2.38 5.72
N VAL A 123 22.02 1.91 5.55
CA VAL A 123 21.41 0.91 6.43
C VAL A 123 22.06 -0.46 6.20
N PHE A 124 22.40 -0.78 4.95
CA PHE A 124 23.14 -1.96 4.55
C PHE A 124 23.90 -1.70 3.25
N GLN A 125 24.73 -2.67 2.82
CA GLN A 125 25.43 -2.64 1.54
C GLN A 125 25.24 -3.96 0.80
N LEU A 126 25.00 -3.90 -0.51
CA LEU A 126 24.75 -5.09 -1.33
C LEU A 126 25.95 -6.05 -1.35
N LYS A 127 27.19 -5.56 -1.19
CA LYS A 127 28.38 -6.42 -1.03
C LYS A 127 28.31 -7.39 0.16
N TRP A 128 27.45 -7.11 1.17
CA TRP A 128 27.29 -8.05 2.30
C TRP A 128 26.66 -9.36 1.86
N LEU A 129 25.94 -9.38 0.73
CA LEU A 129 25.32 -10.59 0.17
C LEU A 129 26.36 -11.63 -0.30
N ALA A 130 27.64 -11.24 -0.48
CA ALA A 130 28.75 -12.17 -0.68
C ALA A 130 29.17 -12.92 0.60
N ILE A 131 28.68 -12.48 1.77
CA ILE A 131 28.94 -13.12 3.07
C ILE A 131 27.82 -14.16 3.31
N PRO A 132 28.17 -15.45 3.57
CA PRO A 132 27.19 -16.52 3.68
C PRO A 132 26.04 -16.24 4.64
N GLU A 133 26.33 -15.69 5.82
CA GLU A 133 25.34 -15.42 6.87
C GLU A 133 24.31 -14.36 6.44
N HIS A 134 24.75 -13.35 5.72
CA HIS A 134 23.87 -12.31 5.16
C HIS A 134 23.02 -12.86 4.02
N ARG A 135 23.61 -13.68 3.16
CA ARG A 135 22.93 -14.32 2.05
C ARG A 135 21.83 -15.27 2.55
N GLU A 136 22.17 -16.15 3.49
CA GLU A 136 21.21 -17.07 4.13
C GLU A 136 20.06 -16.31 4.81
N ARG A 137 20.35 -15.22 5.51
CA ARG A 137 19.33 -14.36 6.12
C ARG A 137 18.36 -13.81 5.08
N VAL A 138 18.83 -13.34 3.93
CA VAL A 138 17.96 -12.82 2.87
C VAL A 138 17.12 -13.93 2.26
N VAL A 139 17.73 -15.09 1.95
CA VAL A 139 17.02 -16.26 1.42
C VAL A 139 15.90 -16.69 2.37
N GLU A 140 16.20 -16.84 3.66
CA GLU A 140 15.23 -17.27 4.64
C GLU A 140 14.12 -16.22 4.87
N THR A 141 14.47 -14.93 4.94
CA THR A 141 13.48 -13.83 5.05
C THR A 141 12.57 -13.81 3.83
N THR A 142 13.12 -13.98 2.62
CA THR A 142 12.33 -14.04 1.38
C THR A 142 11.33 -15.18 1.42
N ARG A 143 11.80 -16.37 1.82
CA ARG A 143 10.93 -17.54 1.94
C ARG A 143 9.83 -17.34 2.97
N GLN A 144 10.17 -16.93 4.18
CA GLN A 144 9.20 -16.78 5.27
C GLN A 144 8.10 -15.76 4.97
N TRP A 145 8.43 -14.70 4.26
CA TRP A 145 7.52 -13.57 4.07
C TRP A 145 6.79 -13.58 2.72
N TYR A 146 7.42 -14.12 1.69
CA TYR A 146 6.92 -13.99 0.31
C TYR A 146 6.77 -15.32 -0.43
N LEU A 147 7.66 -16.28 -0.20
CA LEU A 147 7.74 -17.54 -0.96
C LEU A 147 7.83 -18.77 -0.04
N PRO A 148 6.82 -19.04 0.83
CA PRO A 148 6.92 -20.05 1.89
C PRO A 148 7.08 -21.48 1.39
N HIS A 149 6.76 -21.75 0.12
CA HIS A 149 6.81 -23.09 -0.47
C HIS A 149 7.95 -23.27 -1.50
N THR A 150 8.76 -22.23 -1.74
CA THR A 150 9.86 -22.26 -2.70
C THR A 150 11.13 -22.85 -2.07
N ASP A 151 11.88 -23.64 -2.85
CA ASP A 151 13.15 -24.19 -2.40
C ASP A 151 14.15 -23.05 -2.11
N PRO A 152 14.90 -23.10 -1.00
CA PRO A 152 15.97 -22.14 -0.72
C PRO A 152 16.96 -21.97 -1.89
N ALA A 153 17.27 -23.06 -2.59
CA ALA A 153 18.18 -23.02 -3.73
C ALA A 153 17.64 -22.21 -4.92
N GLU A 154 16.32 -22.21 -5.14
CA GLU A 154 15.68 -21.39 -6.18
C GLU A 154 15.74 -19.90 -5.84
N VAL A 155 15.51 -19.54 -4.56
CA VAL A 155 15.62 -18.17 -4.08
C VAL A 155 17.07 -17.68 -4.17
N ASP A 156 18.04 -18.53 -3.80
CA ASP A 156 19.46 -18.24 -3.92
C ASP A 156 19.90 -18.06 -5.39
N ALA A 157 19.38 -18.90 -6.28
CA ALA A 157 19.62 -18.78 -7.73
C ALA A 157 19.03 -17.47 -8.30
N ALA A 158 17.87 -17.02 -7.81
CA ALA A 158 17.30 -15.74 -8.21
C ALA A 158 18.17 -14.57 -7.75
N LEU A 159 18.69 -14.60 -6.52
CA LEU A 159 19.66 -13.63 -6.03
C LEU A 159 20.93 -13.63 -6.90
N ALA A 160 21.46 -14.80 -7.24
CA ALA A 160 22.63 -14.92 -8.11
C ALA A 160 22.38 -14.34 -9.52
N ARG A 161 21.17 -14.49 -10.09
CA ARG A 161 20.80 -13.87 -11.37
C ARG A 161 20.79 -12.35 -11.30
N LEU A 162 20.28 -11.77 -10.19
CA LEU A 162 20.32 -10.32 -9.96
C LEU A 162 21.75 -9.81 -9.85
N GLU A 163 22.60 -10.49 -9.06
CA GLU A 163 24.02 -10.15 -8.88
C GLU A 163 24.82 -10.26 -10.18
N ALA A 164 24.43 -11.14 -11.10
CA ALA A 164 25.08 -11.33 -12.40
C ALA A 164 24.73 -10.27 -13.44
N THR A 165 23.82 -9.35 -13.13
CA THR A 165 23.48 -8.25 -14.05
C THR A 165 24.59 -7.21 -14.08
N ASP A 166 24.89 -6.66 -15.25
CA ASP A 166 25.93 -5.64 -15.44
C ASP A 166 25.68 -4.34 -14.64
N VAL A 167 24.43 -4.14 -14.21
CA VAL A 167 24.00 -2.96 -13.47
C VAL A 167 24.05 -3.13 -11.96
N TRP A 168 24.35 -4.33 -11.45
CA TRP A 168 24.36 -4.59 -10.02
C TRP A 168 25.45 -3.79 -9.28
N VAL A 169 25.05 -2.94 -8.35
CA VAL A 169 25.93 -2.07 -7.57
C VAL A 169 26.29 -2.74 -6.25
N SER A 170 27.46 -3.35 -6.17
CA SER A 170 27.94 -4.00 -4.93
C SER A 170 28.41 -3.02 -3.87
N GLU A 171 28.95 -1.85 -4.26
CA GLU A 171 29.58 -0.88 -3.36
C GLU A 171 28.96 0.52 -3.50
N MET A 172 28.67 1.14 -2.36
CA MET A 172 28.18 2.52 -2.26
C MET A 172 29.14 3.32 -1.35
N ASP A 173 29.92 4.22 -1.96
CA ASP A 173 30.86 5.10 -1.26
C ASP A 173 30.31 6.53 -1.07
N GLY A 174 29.06 6.78 -1.47
CA GLY A 174 28.42 8.10 -1.41
C GLY A 174 28.88 9.08 -2.48
N SER A 175 29.77 8.68 -3.39
CA SER A 175 30.17 9.54 -4.52
C SER A 175 29.02 9.74 -5.51
N ARG A 176 29.09 10.84 -6.28
CA ARG A 176 28.14 11.10 -7.37
C ARG A 176 28.08 9.95 -8.37
N ARG A 177 29.21 9.29 -8.60
CA ARG A 177 29.28 8.14 -9.50
C ARG A 177 28.51 6.94 -8.94
N ALA A 178 28.70 6.62 -7.65
CA ALA A 178 28.00 5.52 -7.00
C ALA A 178 26.49 5.80 -6.92
N LEU A 179 26.08 7.03 -6.60
CA LEU A 179 24.68 7.44 -6.61
C LEU A 179 24.04 7.32 -8.00
N ALA A 180 24.76 7.74 -9.06
CA ALA A 180 24.28 7.60 -10.44
C ALA A 180 24.15 6.11 -10.85
N ALA A 181 25.12 5.27 -10.48
CA ALA A 181 25.06 3.82 -10.74
C ALA A 181 23.88 3.16 -10.00
N MET A 182 23.59 3.58 -8.77
CA MET A 182 22.43 3.07 -8.03
C MET A 182 21.11 3.45 -8.71
N LYS A 183 20.96 4.68 -9.20
CA LYS A 183 19.79 5.11 -9.98
C LYS A 183 19.65 4.35 -11.29
N ASP A 184 20.77 4.05 -11.96
CA ASP A 184 20.76 3.23 -13.18
C ASP A 184 20.33 1.80 -12.87
N MET A 185 20.87 1.17 -11.82
CA MET A 185 20.45 -0.15 -11.35
C MET A 185 18.93 -0.19 -11.09
N THR A 186 18.40 0.80 -10.35
CA THR A 186 16.97 0.93 -10.07
C THR A 186 16.15 0.97 -11.38
N SER A 187 16.53 1.83 -12.32
CA SER A 187 15.83 1.98 -13.60
C SER A 187 15.88 0.70 -14.45
N GLN A 188 17.05 0.05 -14.50
CA GLN A 188 17.23 -1.16 -15.30
C GLN A 188 16.47 -2.36 -14.72
N LEU A 189 16.47 -2.54 -13.40
CA LEU A 189 15.70 -3.62 -12.76
C LEU A 189 14.20 -3.43 -12.95
N ILE A 190 13.66 -2.22 -12.78
CA ILE A 190 12.26 -1.91 -13.06
C ILE A 190 11.94 -2.22 -14.52
N GLY A 191 12.78 -1.73 -15.46
CA GLY A 191 12.59 -2.00 -16.89
C GLY A 191 12.61 -3.48 -17.23
N ARG A 192 13.52 -4.25 -16.64
CA ARG A 192 13.64 -5.70 -16.79
C ARG A 192 12.36 -6.42 -16.35
N PHE A 193 11.87 -6.15 -15.15
CA PHE A 193 10.67 -6.80 -14.60
C PHE A 193 9.41 -6.43 -15.37
N CYS A 194 9.24 -5.15 -15.73
CA CYS A 194 8.13 -4.70 -16.56
C CYS A 194 8.13 -5.35 -17.94
N SER A 195 9.30 -5.43 -18.60
CA SER A 195 9.42 -6.06 -19.93
C SER A 195 9.11 -7.56 -19.87
N ALA A 196 9.62 -8.26 -18.85
CA ALA A 196 9.34 -9.68 -18.66
C ALA A 196 7.84 -9.97 -18.52
N ALA A 197 7.13 -9.20 -17.69
CA ALA A 197 5.69 -9.32 -17.52
C ALA A 197 4.92 -8.93 -18.78
N PHE A 198 5.33 -7.87 -19.47
CA PHE A 198 4.72 -7.46 -20.74
C PHE A 198 4.85 -8.55 -21.81
N ASP A 199 6.06 -9.07 -22.02
CA ASP A 199 6.35 -10.07 -23.04
C ASP A 199 5.61 -11.38 -22.75
N ALA A 200 5.61 -11.86 -21.50
CA ALA A 200 4.89 -13.05 -21.10
C ALA A 200 3.37 -12.89 -21.26
N THR A 201 2.82 -11.74 -20.90
CA THR A 201 1.39 -11.45 -21.09
C THR A 201 1.04 -11.44 -22.58
N ARG A 202 1.86 -10.81 -23.43
CA ARG A 202 1.65 -10.78 -24.88
C ARG A 202 1.81 -12.14 -25.53
N GLN A 203 2.69 -12.97 -25.01
CA GLN A 203 2.87 -14.33 -25.48
C GLN A 203 1.62 -15.21 -25.26
N VAL A 204 0.91 -14.99 -24.15
CA VAL A 204 -0.32 -15.72 -23.81
C VAL A 204 -1.55 -15.15 -24.53
N PHE A 205 -1.70 -13.83 -24.54
CA PHE A 205 -2.94 -13.17 -24.99
C PHE A 205 -2.83 -12.48 -26.36
N GLY A 206 -1.64 -12.47 -26.99
CA GLY A 206 -1.42 -11.86 -28.29
C GLY A 206 -1.33 -10.33 -28.24
N ASN A 207 -1.36 -9.70 -29.43
CA ASN A 207 -1.14 -8.25 -29.60
C ASN A 207 -2.43 -7.42 -29.63
N GLU A 208 -3.59 -8.06 -29.62
CA GLU A 208 -4.88 -7.34 -29.59
C GLU A 208 -5.04 -6.52 -28.31
N PRO A 209 -5.87 -5.48 -28.31
CA PRO A 209 -6.13 -4.69 -27.11
C PRO A 209 -6.64 -5.58 -25.95
N LEU A 210 -5.94 -5.55 -24.83
CA LEU A 210 -6.35 -6.21 -23.61
C LEU A 210 -7.21 -5.26 -22.79
N THR A 211 -8.35 -5.72 -22.32
CA THR A 211 -9.32 -4.87 -21.63
C THR A 211 -9.86 -5.55 -20.38
N ARG A 212 -9.81 -4.84 -19.26
CA ARG A 212 -10.48 -5.17 -18.00
C ARG A 212 -10.32 -6.64 -17.58
N HIS A 213 -11.37 -7.43 -17.75
CA HIS A 213 -11.44 -8.84 -17.33
C HIS A 213 -11.22 -9.83 -18.50
N GLY A 214 -10.83 -9.34 -19.68
CA GLY A 214 -10.57 -10.18 -20.86
C GLY A 214 -9.21 -10.88 -20.83
N ALA A 215 -8.29 -10.41 -19.98
CA ALA A 215 -6.95 -10.97 -19.83
C ALA A 215 -6.47 -10.82 -18.38
N ASP A 216 -5.39 -11.52 -18.06
CA ASP A 216 -4.67 -11.39 -16.78
C ASP A 216 -3.21 -11.03 -17.06
N VAL A 217 -2.55 -10.35 -16.13
CA VAL A 217 -1.11 -10.11 -16.19
C VAL A 217 -0.39 -11.43 -15.93
N VAL A 218 0.52 -11.77 -16.82
CA VAL A 218 1.37 -12.98 -16.68
C VAL A 218 2.77 -12.54 -16.30
N VAL A 219 3.25 -12.98 -15.14
CA VAL A 219 4.62 -12.76 -14.70
C VAL A 219 5.35 -14.09 -14.75
N PRO A 220 6.53 -14.18 -15.39
CA PRO A 220 7.34 -15.40 -15.34
C PRO A 220 7.77 -15.73 -13.91
N GLU A 221 7.75 -17.00 -13.52
CA GLU A 221 8.11 -17.49 -12.18
C GLU A 221 9.51 -17.01 -11.74
N GLU A 222 10.49 -17.01 -12.66
CA GLU A 222 11.82 -16.46 -12.38
C GLU A 222 11.76 -14.96 -12.00
N THR A 223 10.92 -14.18 -12.68
CA THR A 223 10.76 -12.75 -12.40
C THR A 223 10.03 -12.52 -11.08
N GLU A 224 8.99 -13.30 -10.79
CA GLU A 224 8.30 -13.26 -9.48
C GLU A 224 9.28 -13.54 -8.34
N THR A 225 10.14 -14.55 -8.50
CA THR A 225 11.16 -14.91 -7.51
C THR A 225 12.20 -13.79 -7.35
N GLU A 226 12.65 -13.15 -8.44
CA GLU A 226 13.58 -12.02 -8.38
C GLU A 226 12.96 -10.80 -7.67
N ILE A 227 11.70 -10.47 -7.96
CA ILE A 227 10.97 -9.40 -7.24
C ILE A 227 10.84 -9.73 -5.75
N ALA A 228 10.51 -11.00 -5.43
CA ALA A 228 10.41 -11.45 -4.04
C ALA A 228 11.77 -11.38 -3.32
N VAL A 229 12.89 -11.67 -3.99
CA VAL A 229 14.23 -11.49 -3.44
C VAL A 229 14.53 -10.02 -3.13
N MET A 230 14.19 -9.09 -4.03
CA MET A 230 14.35 -7.66 -3.76
C MET A 230 13.53 -7.23 -2.54
N LYS A 231 12.26 -7.69 -2.41
CA LYS A 231 11.44 -7.49 -1.19
C LYS A 231 12.10 -8.11 0.05
N GLY A 232 12.69 -9.30 -0.09
CA GLY A 232 13.39 -10.01 0.99
C GLY A 232 14.61 -9.26 1.50
N ILE A 233 15.40 -8.66 0.60
CA ILE A 233 16.53 -7.79 0.95
C ILE A 233 16.02 -6.59 1.79
N ALA A 234 15.00 -5.89 1.29
CA ALA A 234 14.41 -4.76 2.01
C ALA A 234 13.84 -5.19 3.37
N ALA A 235 13.13 -6.32 3.44
CA ALA A 235 12.60 -6.86 4.69
C ALA A 235 13.70 -7.21 5.70
N ALA A 236 14.77 -7.87 5.25
CA ALA A 236 15.86 -8.30 6.11
C ALA A 236 16.63 -7.15 6.77
N TYR A 237 16.76 -6.00 6.10
CA TYR A 237 17.60 -4.91 6.57
C TYR A 237 16.85 -3.63 6.92
N VAL A 238 15.78 -3.30 6.21
CA VAL A 238 15.05 -2.03 6.40
C VAL A 238 13.86 -2.20 7.34
N MET A 239 13.04 -3.24 7.13
CA MET A 239 11.79 -3.40 7.86
C MET A 239 11.97 -3.98 9.27
N THR A 240 13.04 -4.76 9.50
CA THR A 240 13.35 -5.37 10.81
C THR A 240 14.18 -4.45 11.72
N ALA A 241 14.46 -3.21 11.33
CA ALA A 241 15.26 -2.29 12.12
C ALA A 241 14.57 -1.98 13.47
N GLU A 242 15.02 -2.62 14.54
CA GLU A 242 14.56 -2.42 15.93
C GLU A 242 14.58 -0.94 16.35
N GLN A 243 15.46 -0.17 15.77
CA GLN A 243 15.62 1.27 16.03
C GLN A 243 14.36 2.10 15.67
N ARG A 244 13.47 1.59 14.80
CA ARG A 244 12.22 2.27 14.41
C ARG A 244 11.03 1.94 15.32
N GLN A 245 11.12 0.92 16.14
CA GLN A 245 10.01 0.49 17.01
C GLN A 245 9.52 1.58 17.98
N PRO A 246 10.40 2.37 18.64
CA PRO A 246 9.94 3.47 19.49
C PRO A 246 9.18 4.56 18.72
N LEU A 247 9.61 4.87 17.48
CA LEU A 247 8.94 5.83 16.62
C LEU A 247 7.54 5.34 16.26
N TYR A 248 7.42 4.08 15.84
CA TYR A 248 6.12 3.49 15.51
C TYR A 248 5.18 3.39 16.72
N ALA A 249 5.72 3.13 17.92
CA ALA A 249 4.94 3.17 19.16
C ALA A 249 4.39 4.57 19.41
N ARG A 250 5.23 5.59 19.29
CA ARG A 250 4.80 6.99 19.46
C ARG A 250 3.77 7.43 18.42
N GLN A 251 3.93 7.04 17.17
CA GLN A 251 2.94 7.33 16.13
C GLN A 251 1.58 6.70 16.44
N ARG A 252 1.55 5.46 16.95
CA ARG A 252 0.31 4.81 17.38
C ARG A 252 -0.38 5.54 18.54
N GLU A 253 0.39 6.02 19.52
CA GLU A 253 -0.14 6.83 20.63
C GLU A 253 -0.77 8.13 20.11
N VAL A 254 -0.06 8.86 19.24
CA VAL A 254 -0.57 10.10 18.62
C VAL A 254 -1.93 9.86 17.94
N LEU A 255 -2.03 8.80 17.13
CA LEU A 255 -3.29 8.48 16.45
C LEU A 255 -4.41 8.13 17.45
N ALA A 256 -4.11 7.32 18.47
CA ALA A 256 -5.10 6.91 19.46
C ALA A 256 -5.63 8.10 20.28
N GLU A 257 -4.73 8.99 20.71
CA GLU A 257 -5.09 10.19 21.47
C GLU A 257 -5.90 11.19 20.62
N LEU A 258 -5.57 11.34 19.33
CA LEU A 258 -6.35 12.16 18.40
C LEU A 258 -7.74 11.59 18.15
N VAL A 259 -7.88 10.29 17.91
CA VAL A 259 -9.19 9.64 17.75
C VAL A 259 -10.05 9.88 18.98
N ALA A 260 -9.51 9.59 20.19
CA ALA A 260 -10.25 9.76 21.44
C ALA A 260 -10.67 11.22 21.67
N LEU A 261 -9.80 12.19 21.35
CA LEU A 261 -10.13 13.61 21.48
C LEU A 261 -11.25 14.02 20.52
N LEU A 262 -11.13 13.66 19.23
CA LEU A 262 -12.13 14.05 18.22
C LEU A 262 -13.49 13.41 18.49
N GLU A 263 -13.53 12.17 18.96
CA GLU A 263 -14.76 11.52 19.41
C GLU A 263 -15.40 12.26 20.60
N ALA A 264 -14.60 12.64 21.59
CA ALA A 264 -15.08 13.35 22.80
C ALA A 264 -15.54 14.79 22.53
N THR A 265 -14.97 15.44 21.52
CA THR A 265 -15.24 16.86 21.20
C THR A 265 -16.26 17.07 20.07
N GLY A 266 -16.66 16.00 19.39
CA GLY A 266 -17.57 16.04 18.27
C GLY A 266 -17.01 16.84 17.09
N ASP A 267 -17.87 17.66 16.46
CA ASP A 267 -17.52 18.43 15.26
C ASP A 267 -16.57 19.62 15.51
N ARG A 268 -16.27 19.92 16.76
CA ARG A 268 -15.57 21.15 17.17
C ARG A 268 -14.20 21.33 16.49
N TYR A 269 -13.44 20.26 16.31
CA TYR A 269 -12.07 20.29 15.76
C TYR A 269 -11.95 19.57 14.42
N LEU A 270 -13.04 19.01 13.92
CA LEU A 270 -13.06 18.45 12.57
C LEU A 270 -12.91 19.55 11.52
N GLU A 271 -12.28 19.22 10.41
CA GLU A 271 -12.29 20.09 9.23
C GLU A 271 -13.73 20.27 8.72
N PRO A 272 -14.06 21.41 8.09
CA PRO A 272 -15.45 21.73 7.72
C PRO A 272 -16.19 20.64 6.97
N MET A 273 -15.51 19.91 6.11
CA MET A 273 -16.04 18.78 5.35
C MET A 273 -16.47 17.64 6.28
N PHE A 274 -15.58 17.23 7.17
CA PHE A 274 -15.86 16.15 8.12
C PHE A 274 -16.84 16.58 9.22
N ALA A 275 -16.84 17.86 9.62
CA ALA A 275 -17.84 18.41 10.53
C ALA A 275 -19.25 18.35 9.93
N PHE A 276 -19.37 18.60 8.62
CA PHE A 276 -20.62 18.43 7.90
C PHE A 276 -21.08 16.97 7.90
N ASP A 277 -20.18 16.04 7.56
CA ASP A 277 -20.48 14.60 7.54
C ASP A 277 -20.85 14.08 8.94
N TRP A 278 -20.16 14.57 9.98
CA TRP A 278 -20.49 14.27 11.38
C TRP A 278 -21.92 14.68 11.73
N ALA A 279 -22.34 15.89 11.33
CA ALA A 279 -23.68 16.41 11.60
C ALA A 279 -24.78 15.61 10.84
N GLN A 280 -24.46 15.02 9.71
CA GLN A 280 -25.37 14.20 8.92
C GLN A 280 -25.33 12.70 9.30
N ALA A 281 -24.39 12.28 10.12
CA ALA A 281 -24.22 10.89 10.52
C ALA A 281 -25.45 10.37 11.29
N PRO A 282 -26.04 9.23 10.89
CA PRO A 282 -27.28 8.73 11.47
C PRO A 282 -27.11 8.19 12.90
N ASP A 283 -25.91 7.77 13.27
CA ASP A 283 -25.60 7.14 14.55
C ASP A 283 -24.14 7.36 14.95
N ASP A 284 -23.77 6.86 16.12
CA ASP A 284 -22.41 7.01 16.67
C ASP A 284 -21.37 6.19 15.90
N ALA A 285 -21.74 5.08 15.29
CA ALA A 285 -20.87 4.29 14.44
C ALA A 285 -20.45 5.07 13.18
N ALA A 286 -21.41 5.73 12.53
CA ALA A 286 -21.15 6.60 11.40
C ALA A 286 -20.30 7.82 11.79
N ARG A 287 -20.54 8.44 12.97
CA ARG A 287 -19.71 9.53 13.50
C ARG A 287 -18.28 9.09 13.75
N ARG A 288 -18.09 7.91 14.33
CA ARG A 288 -16.77 7.33 14.53
C ARG A 288 -16.05 7.11 13.21
N ARG A 289 -16.75 6.62 12.17
CA ARG A 289 -16.19 6.51 10.82
C ARG A 289 -15.70 7.86 10.28
N VAL A 290 -16.45 8.95 10.49
CA VAL A 290 -16.03 10.30 10.08
C VAL A 290 -14.72 10.71 10.79
N VAL A 291 -14.57 10.41 12.09
CA VAL A 291 -13.32 10.69 12.82
C VAL A 291 -12.14 9.89 12.22
N ILE A 292 -12.35 8.61 11.90
CA ILE A 292 -11.32 7.78 11.27
C ILE A 292 -10.95 8.33 9.89
N ASP A 293 -11.92 8.77 9.09
CA ASP A 293 -11.69 9.38 7.78
C ASP A 293 -10.88 10.69 7.91
N GLN A 294 -11.23 11.55 8.90
CA GLN A 294 -10.47 12.76 9.19
C GLN A 294 -9.01 12.44 9.55
N ILE A 295 -8.78 11.48 10.45
CA ILE A 295 -7.42 11.10 10.85
C ILE A 295 -6.64 10.51 9.67
N ALA A 296 -7.29 9.68 8.84
CA ALA A 296 -6.68 9.07 7.67
C ALA A 296 -6.34 10.10 6.57
N SER A 297 -6.96 11.28 6.58
CA SER A 297 -6.67 12.37 5.64
C SER A 297 -5.46 13.22 6.03
N LEU A 298 -4.98 13.10 7.29
CA LEU A 298 -3.84 13.87 7.78
C LEU A 298 -2.51 13.29 7.25
N THR A 299 -1.57 14.17 6.94
CA THR A 299 -0.17 13.77 6.80
C THR A 299 0.45 13.50 8.17
N ASP A 300 1.58 12.76 8.21
CA ASP A 300 2.30 12.51 9.47
C ASP A 300 2.62 13.80 10.23
N SER A 301 3.10 14.83 9.52
CA SER A 301 3.42 16.13 10.10
C SER A 301 2.18 16.83 10.65
N THR A 302 1.08 16.81 9.92
CA THR A 302 -0.19 17.44 10.36
C THR A 302 -0.78 16.69 11.56
N ALA A 303 -0.70 15.37 11.60
CA ALA A 303 -1.16 14.57 12.73
C ALA A 303 -0.37 14.91 14.01
N VAL A 304 0.95 15.05 13.90
CA VAL A 304 1.80 15.47 15.04
C VAL A 304 1.49 16.90 15.48
N GLU A 305 1.27 17.82 14.54
CA GLU A 305 0.90 19.20 14.85
C GLU A 305 -0.47 19.29 15.53
N TRP A 306 -1.46 18.57 15.03
CA TRP A 306 -2.78 18.47 15.66
C TRP A 306 -2.68 17.90 17.06
N HIS A 307 -1.94 16.82 17.24
CA HIS A 307 -1.72 16.23 18.55
C HIS A 307 -1.10 17.22 19.54
N HIS A 308 -0.02 17.88 19.14
CA HIS A 308 0.66 18.87 19.98
C HIS A 308 -0.27 20.02 20.39
N THR A 309 -1.11 20.46 19.48
CA THR A 309 -1.99 21.60 19.67
C THR A 309 -3.26 21.23 20.43
N LEU A 310 -3.94 20.16 20.00
CA LEU A 310 -5.27 19.83 20.53
C LEU A 310 -5.20 18.98 21.78
N VAL A 311 -4.23 18.06 21.89
CA VAL A 311 -4.08 17.17 23.04
C VAL A 311 -3.19 17.80 24.12
N GLN A 312 -2.08 18.42 23.73
CA GLN A 312 -1.11 19.01 24.68
C GLN A 312 -1.38 20.45 25.02
N GLY A 313 -2.39 21.10 24.40
CA GLY A 313 -2.84 22.45 24.74
C GLY A 313 -1.92 23.58 24.27
N ALA A 314 -1.06 23.35 23.26
CA ALA A 314 -0.31 24.42 22.64
C ALA A 314 -1.22 25.36 21.83
N GLU A 315 -0.88 26.66 21.72
CA GLU A 315 -1.73 27.62 20.99
C GLU A 315 -1.95 27.22 19.53
N PHE A 316 -3.21 27.07 19.13
CA PHE A 316 -3.61 26.72 17.77
C PHE A 316 -3.59 27.94 16.86
N ARG A 317 -2.67 27.96 15.92
CA ARG A 317 -2.75 28.85 14.76
C ARG A 317 -3.34 28.12 13.57
N ARG A 318 -4.65 28.22 13.35
CA ARG A 318 -5.26 27.82 12.07
C ARG A 318 -4.70 28.72 10.97
N VAL A 319 -3.81 28.19 10.16
CA VAL A 319 -3.45 28.81 8.89
C VAL A 319 -4.31 28.15 7.81
N TRP A 320 -5.43 28.76 7.52
CA TRP A 320 -6.17 28.44 6.30
C TRP A 320 -5.42 29.11 5.14
N ILE A 321 -4.92 28.32 4.22
CA ILE A 321 -4.42 28.81 2.91
C ILE A 321 -5.55 28.67 1.89
#